data_5b8c78913e02128c7b912394b8b20e05
#
_entry.id   5b8c78913e02128c7b912394b8b20e05
#
_cell.length_a   1.000
_cell.length_b   1.000
_cell.length_c   1.000
_cell.angle_alpha   90.00
_cell.angle_beta   90.00
_cell.angle_gamma   90.00
#
_symmetry.space_group_name_H-M   'P 1'
#
loop_
_entity.id
_entity.type
_entity.pdbx_description
1 polymer ?
#
loop_
_entity_poly.entity_id
_entity_poly.type
_entity_poly.pdbx_seq_one_letter_code
_entity_poly.pdbx_strand_id
1 'polypeptide(L)'
;KDLGKPFIGVCNSYIDIIPGHVHLREFAEVVKEAIIEAGGIPFEFNTIGVDDGIAMGHIGMRYSLPSREIIADAAETVINAHWFDGVFYIPNCDKITPGMLMAAVRTNVPSVFVSGGPMEAGVSSTGKTLSLTSVFEGVGAHKAGKMTTEELLDIENNACPTCGSCSGMFTANSMNCLMEMLGLALPGNGTIVATSEE
;
A
#
# COMPACT_ATOMS: atom_id res chain seq x y z
N LYS A 1 6.22 -28.26 -20.80
CA LYS A 1 7.10 -28.52 -19.62
C LYS A 1 6.59 -27.88 -18.34
N ASP A 2 5.83 -26.77 -18.41
CA ASP A 2 5.48 -25.97 -17.24
C ASP A 2 4.06 -26.22 -16.69
N LEU A 3 3.22 -26.98 -17.40
CA LEU A 3 1.85 -27.31 -16.97
C LEU A 3 1.76 -28.18 -15.70
N GLY A 4 2.88 -28.65 -15.17
CA GLY A 4 2.95 -29.38 -13.91
C GLY A 4 3.44 -28.53 -12.73
N LYS A 5 3.68 -27.24 -12.95
CA LYS A 5 4.12 -26.30 -11.91
C LYS A 5 2.92 -25.49 -11.37
N PRO A 6 2.95 -25.03 -10.12
CA PRO A 6 1.90 -24.20 -9.59
C PRO A 6 1.87 -22.83 -10.28
N PHE A 7 0.67 -22.35 -10.59
CA PHE A 7 0.41 -21.02 -11.15
C PHE A 7 0.11 -20.06 -10.02
N ILE A 8 0.98 -19.10 -9.82
CA ILE A 8 0.90 -18.13 -8.72
C ILE A 8 0.48 -16.76 -9.25
N GLY A 9 -0.69 -16.30 -8.84
CA GLY A 9 -1.12 -14.94 -9.12
C GLY A 9 -0.30 -13.94 -8.32
N VAL A 10 0.15 -12.86 -8.95
CA VAL A 10 0.77 -11.71 -8.27
C VAL A 10 -0.17 -10.54 -8.41
N CYS A 11 -0.99 -10.31 -7.38
CA CYS A 11 -1.95 -9.21 -7.33
C CYS A 11 -1.24 -7.94 -6.87
N ASN A 12 -0.85 -7.09 -7.83
CA ASN A 12 -0.13 -5.85 -7.57
C ASN A 12 -1.09 -4.66 -7.50
N SER A 13 -0.75 -3.67 -6.70
CA SER A 13 -1.47 -2.39 -6.62
C SER A 13 -0.64 -1.19 -7.08
N TYR A 14 0.37 -1.43 -7.92
CA TYR A 14 1.15 -0.35 -8.51
C TYR A 14 0.24 0.68 -9.20
N ILE A 15 0.50 1.94 -8.92
CA ILE A 15 -0.14 3.09 -9.57
C ILE A 15 0.74 4.33 -9.39
N ASP A 16 0.95 5.11 -10.46
CA ASP A 16 1.87 6.26 -10.49
C ASP A 16 1.47 7.40 -9.55
N ILE A 17 0.16 7.63 -9.38
CA ILE A 17 -0.33 8.79 -8.62
C ILE A 17 -0.20 8.61 -7.09
N ILE A 18 -0.01 7.40 -6.60
CA ILE A 18 0.00 7.13 -5.16
C ILE A 18 1.45 6.97 -4.68
N PRO A 19 1.98 7.88 -3.84
CA PRO A 19 3.37 7.81 -3.34
C PRO A 19 3.71 6.46 -2.68
N GLY A 20 2.74 5.84 -2.02
CA GLY A 20 2.88 4.52 -1.40
C GLY A 20 2.98 3.35 -2.37
N HIS A 21 2.75 3.56 -3.68
CA HIS A 21 2.62 2.51 -4.67
C HIS A 21 3.57 2.64 -5.88
N VAL A 22 4.27 3.77 -6.03
CA VAL A 22 5.13 4.04 -7.19
C VAL A 22 6.27 3.03 -7.35
N HIS A 23 6.77 2.47 -6.27
CA HIS A 23 7.86 1.49 -6.23
C HIS A 23 7.38 0.03 -6.36
N LEU A 24 6.08 -0.23 -6.28
CA LEU A 24 5.56 -1.60 -6.27
C LEU A 24 5.71 -2.33 -7.62
N ARG A 25 6.01 -1.62 -8.71
CA ARG A 25 6.36 -2.26 -9.98
C ARG A 25 7.66 -3.04 -9.86
N GLU A 26 8.70 -2.43 -9.31
CA GLU A 26 10.00 -3.08 -9.09
C GLU A 26 9.88 -4.19 -8.05
N PHE A 27 9.07 -3.96 -7.02
CA PHE A 27 8.78 -4.95 -5.99
C PHE A 27 8.16 -6.23 -6.56
N ALA A 28 7.23 -6.08 -7.52
CA ALA A 28 6.62 -7.24 -8.20
C ALA A 28 7.63 -8.05 -9.01
N GLU A 29 8.65 -7.42 -9.60
CA GLU A 29 9.70 -8.15 -10.31
C GLU A 29 10.47 -9.07 -9.36
N VAL A 30 10.86 -8.57 -8.17
CA VAL A 30 11.54 -9.38 -7.15
C VAL A 30 10.65 -10.55 -6.70
N VAL A 31 9.36 -10.31 -6.48
CA VAL A 31 8.40 -11.36 -6.11
C VAL A 31 8.29 -12.42 -7.23
N LYS A 32 8.22 -12.00 -8.49
CA LYS A 32 8.15 -12.95 -9.62
C LYS A 32 9.42 -13.79 -9.74
N GLU A 33 10.59 -13.20 -9.56
CA GLU A 33 11.86 -13.91 -9.56
C GLU A 33 11.89 -14.98 -8.44
N ALA A 34 11.52 -14.61 -7.22
CA ALA A 34 11.44 -15.54 -6.09
C ALA A 34 10.46 -16.71 -6.34
N ILE A 35 9.30 -16.45 -6.96
CA ILE A 35 8.34 -17.48 -7.33
C ILE A 35 8.95 -18.45 -8.36
N ILE A 36 9.68 -17.94 -9.36
CA ILE A 36 10.35 -18.76 -10.37
C ILE A 36 11.44 -19.61 -9.73
N GLU A 37 12.26 -19.05 -8.84
CA GLU A 37 13.28 -19.77 -8.10
C GLU A 37 12.69 -20.90 -7.24
N ALA A 38 11.52 -20.64 -6.63
CA ALA A 38 10.78 -21.65 -5.87
C ALA A 38 10.10 -22.72 -6.75
N GLY A 39 10.18 -22.61 -8.08
CA GLY A 39 9.63 -23.57 -9.04
C GLY A 39 8.20 -23.31 -9.48
N GLY A 40 7.59 -22.19 -9.11
CA GLY A 40 6.29 -21.73 -9.56
C GLY A 40 6.34 -20.94 -10.87
N ILE A 41 5.16 -20.57 -11.37
CA ILE A 41 5.00 -19.69 -12.54
C ILE A 41 4.19 -18.48 -12.10
N PRO A 42 4.79 -17.28 -12.05
CA PRO A 42 4.09 -16.06 -11.67
C PRO A 42 3.26 -15.47 -12.81
N PHE A 43 2.08 -15.00 -12.49
CA PHE A 43 1.20 -14.23 -13.37
C PHE A 43 0.78 -12.94 -12.66
N GLU A 44 1.37 -11.83 -13.07
CA GLU A 44 1.04 -10.53 -12.50
C GLU A 44 -0.25 -9.98 -13.10
N PHE A 45 -1.08 -9.41 -12.25
CA PHE A 45 -2.23 -8.59 -12.62
C PHE A 45 -2.38 -7.44 -11.62
N ASN A 46 -2.89 -6.31 -12.09
CA ASN A 46 -3.04 -5.14 -11.25
C ASN A 46 -4.50 -4.91 -10.87
N THR A 47 -4.69 -4.35 -9.67
CA THR A 47 -5.96 -3.77 -9.26
C THR A 47 -5.91 -2.24 -9.31
N ILE A 48 -7.06 -1.59 -9.16
CA ILE A 48 -7.14 -0.15 -8.99
C ILE A 48 -6.65 0.27 -7.60
N GLY A 49 -6.36 1.56 -7.43
CA GLY A 49 -6.08 2.16 -6.13
C GLY A 49 -6.65 3.57 -6.05
N VAL A 50 -7.15 3.94 -4.87
CA VAL A 50 -7.53 5.32 -4.52
C VAL A 50 -6.73 5.70 -3.29
N ASP A 51 -6.00 6.81 -3.38
CA ASP A 51 -5.29 7.37 -2.24
C ASP A 51 -6.22 8.29 -1.44
N ASP A 52 -6.49 7.92 -0.20
CA ASP A 52 -7.32 8.72 0.70
C ASP A 52 -6.70 10.09 0.98
N GLY A 53 -5.38 10.16 1.12
CA GLY A 53 -4.67 11.41 1.38
C GLY A 53 -4.84 12.43 0.25
N ILE A 54 -4.70 12.00 -1.01
CA ILE A 54 -4.89 12.84 -2.20
C ILE A 54 -6.37 13.18 -2.40
N ALA A 55 -7.27 12.24 -2.12
CA ALA A 55 -8.71 12.42 -2.30
C ALA A 55 -9.36 13.26 -1.18
N MET A 56 -8.70 13.41 -0.04
CA MET A 56 -9.22 14.08 1.13
C MET A 56 -9.47 15.58 0.87
N GLY A 57 -10.56 16.10 1.41
CA GLY A 57 -10.93 17.50 1.28
C GLY A 57 -11.68 17.88 0.00
N HIS A 58 -11.91 16.95 -0.94
CA HIS A 58 -12.73 17.17 -2.13
C HIS A 58 -13.66 16.00 -2.45
N ILE A 59 -14.44 16.12 -3.52
CA ILE A 59 -15.47 15.13 -3.92
C ILE A 59 -14.90 13.73 -4.17
N GLY A 60 -13.61 13.61 -4.52
CA GLY A 60 -12.92 12.35 -4.77
C GLY A 60 -12.94 11.39 -3.58
N MET A 61 -13.04 11.90 -2.36
CA MET A 61 -13.12 11.06 -1.16
C MET A 61 -14.32 10.11 -1.12
N ARG A 62 -15.36 10.40 -1.89
CA ARG A 62 -16.54 9.52 -2.05
C ARG A 62 -16.20 8.19 -2.72
N TYR A 63 -15.10 8.11 -3.46
CA TYR A 63 -14.66 6.91 -4.16
C TYR A 63 -13.71 6.04 -3.34
N SER A 64 -13.17 6.56 -2.22
CA SER A 64 -12.24 5.85 -1.36
C SER A 64 -12.85 4.53 -0.84
N LEU A 65 -13.90 4.60 -0.04
CA LEU A 65 -14.51 3.40 0.55
C LEU A 65 -15.09 2.42 -0.49
N PRO A 66 -15.80 2.85 -1.55
CA PRO A 66 -16.26 1.94 -2.59
C PRO A 66 -15.13 1.23 -3.33
N SER A 67 -13.95 1.83 -3.45
CA SER A 67 -12.82 1.19 -4.14
C SER A 67 -12.39 -0.11 -3.47
N ARG A 68 -12.54 -0.24 -2.16
CA ARG A 68 -12.24 -1.48 -1.41
C ARG A 68 -13.03 -2.68 -1.93
N GLU A 69 -14.33 -2.49 -2.16
CA GLU A 69 -15.20 -3.56 -2.68
C GLU A 69 -14.83 -3.89 -4.13
N ILE A 70 -14.57 -2.87 -4.95
CA ILE A 70 -14.16 -3.07 -6.36
C ILE A 70 -12.83 -3.84 -6.43
N ILE A 71 -11.87 -3.52 -5.56
CA ILE A 71 -10.59 -4.22 -5.47
C ILE A 71 -10.83 -5.70 -5.11
N ALA A 72 -11.65 -5.95 -4.10
CA ALA A 72 -11.99 -7.29 -3.68
C ALA A 72 -12.65 -8.09 -4.81
N ASP A 73 -13.65 -7.54 -5.47
CA ASP A 73 -14.40 -8.17 -6.55
C ASP A 73 -13.52 -8.41 -7.78
N ALA A 74 -12.67 -7.44 -8.14
CA ALA A 74 -11.75 -7.57 -9.28
C ALA A 74 -10.71 -8.68 -9.04
N ALA A 75 -10.07 -8.67 -7.87
CA ALA A 75 -9.07 -9.67 -7.52
C ALA A 75 -9.70 -11.08 -7.43
N GLU A 76 -10.84 -11.22 -6.75
CA GLU A 76 -11.59 -12.48 -6.67
C GLU A 76 -11.95 -13.00 -8.06
N THR A 77 -12.41 -12.12 -8.96
CA THR A 77 -12.76 -12.49 -10.33
C THR A 77 -11.57 -13.06 -11.09
N VAL A 78 -10.42 -12.39 -11.05
CA VAL A 78 -9.20 -12.82 -11.76
C VAL A 78 -8.71 -14.15 -11.19
N ILE A 79 -8.64 -14.28 -9.87
CA ILE A 79 -8.13 -15.48 -9.20
C ILE A 79 -8.97 -16.72 -9.55
N ASN A 80 -10.29 -16.60 -9.43
CA ASN A 80 -11.20 -17.71 -9.68
C ASN A 80 -11.32 -18.05 -11.17
N ALA A 81 -11.31 -17.03 -12.05
CA ALA A 81 -11.42 -17.25 -13.49
C ALA A 81 -10.18 -17.96 -14.07
N HIS A 82 -9.00 -17.69 -13.53
CA HIS A 82 -7.74 -18.25 -14.01
C HIS A 82 -7.22 -19.44 -13.17
N TRP A 83 -7.93 -19.80 -12.11
CA TRP A 83 -7.62 -20.98 -11.28
C TRP A 83 -6.18 -20.99 -10.76
N PHE A 84 -5.73 -19.88 -10.15
CA PHE A 84 -4.43 -19.83 -9.52
C PHE A 84 -4.35 -20.79 -8.33
N ASP A 85 -3.21 -21.47 -8.21
CA ASP A 85 -2.92 -22.39 -7.09
C ASP A 85 -2.57 -21.64 -5.80
N GLY A 86 -2.15 -20.39 -5.91
CA GLY A 86 -1.86 -19.48 -4.81
C GLY A 86 -1.75 -18.04 -5.29
N VAL A 87 -1.75 -17.09 -4.35
CA VAL A 87 -1.68 -15.66 -4.69
C VAL A 87 -0.70 -14.93 -3.78
N PHE A 88 0.14 -14.12 -4.40
CA PHE A 88 0.98 -13.14 -3.74
C PHE A 88 0.32 -11.77 -3.88
N TYR A 89 0.01 -11.12 -2.76
CA TYR A 89 -0.62 -9.80 -2.75
C TYR A 89 0.40 -8.73 -2.39
N ILE A 90 0.43 -7.64 -3.16
CA ILE A 90 1.32 -6.49 -2.96
C ILE A 90 0.49 -5.23 -2.74
N PRO A 91 -0.08 -5.05 -1.53
CA PRO A 91 -0.81 -3.84 -1.15
C PRO A 91 0.10 -2.81 -0.49
N ASN A 92 -0.40 -1.59 -0.28
CA ASN A 92 0.24 -0.65 0.65
C ASN A 92 -0.69 0.40 1.28
N CYS A 93 -1.81 0.78 0.68
CA CYS A 93 -2.66 1.89 1.14
C CYS A 93 -4.03 1.47 1.70
N ASP A 94 -4.72 2.44 2.26
CA ASP A 94 -5.90 2.39 3.14
C ASP A 94 -6.99 1.40 2.74
N LYS A 95 -7.47 1.47 1.52
CA LYS A 95 -8.57 0.61 1.04
C LYS A 95 -8.08 -0.57 0.22
N ILE A 96 -6.84 -0.47 -0.25
CA ILE A 96 -6.21 -1.48 -1.10
C ILE A 96 -5.88 -2.72 -0.28
N THR A 97 -5.19 -2.56 0.86
CA THR A 97 -4.85 -3.69 1.75
C THR A 97 -6.09 -4.45 2.21
N PRO A 98 -7.14 -3.79 2.78
CA PRO A 98 -8.34 -4.53 3.17
C PRO A 98 -9.12 -5.08 1.97
N GLY A 99 -9.10 -4.43 0.81
CA GLY A 99 -9.74 -4.97 -0.40
C GLY A 99 -9.09 -6.27 -0.87
N MET A 100 -7.78 -6.31 -0.90
CA MET A 100 -7.02 -7.53 -1.21
C MET A 100 -7.21 -8.62 -0.14
N LEU A 101 -7.27 -8.25 1.15
CA LEU A 101 -7.56 -9.19 2.21
C LEU A 101 -8.95 -9.82 2.06
N MET A 102 -9.96 -9.03 1.70
CA MET A 102 -11.30 -9.53 1.42
C MET A 102 -11.28 -10.54 0.26
N ALA A 103 -10.55 -10.27 -0.82
CA ALA A 103 -10.37 -11.22 -1.92
C ALA A 103 -9.71 -12.51 -1.46
N ALA A 104 -8.63 -12.43 -0.68
CA ALA A 104 -7.93 -13.59 -0.16
C ALA A 104 -8.84 -14.48 0.70
N VAL A 105 -9.64 -13.89 1.58
CA VAL A 105 -10.59 -14.63 2.44
C VAL A 105 -11.73 -15.24 1.62
N ARG A 106 -12.22 -14.54 0.58
CA ARG A 106 -13.31 -15.03 -0.27
C ARG A 106 -12.86 -16.19 -1.17
N THR A 107 -11.67 -16.09 -1.74
CA THR A 107 -11.14 -17.13 -2.65
C THR A 107 -10.60 -18.34 -1.91
N ASN A 108 -10.12 -18.15 -0.68
CA ASN A 108 -9.58 -19.18 0.20
C ASN A 108 -8.50 -20.06 -0.49
N VAL A 109 -7.66 -19.45 -1.32
CA VAL A 109 -6.46 -20.07 -1.87
C VAL A 109 -5.24 -19.72 -1.02
N PRO A 110 -4.16 -20.50 -1.01
CA PRO A 110 -2.92 -20.15 -0.32
C PRO A 110 -2.48 -18.72 -0.68
N SER A 111 -2.29 -17.87 0.32
CA SER A 111 -2.06 -16.45 0.12
C SER A 111 -0.96 -15.92 1.01
N VAL A 112 -0.11 -15.05 0.45
CA VAL A 112 0.92 -14.30 1.17
C VAL A 112 0.82 -12.82 0.81
N PHE A 113 1.02 -11.98 1.81
CA PHE A 113 1.03 -10.52 1.66
C PHE A 113 2.44 -9.99 1.87
N VAL A 114 2.83 -9.05 1.02
CA VAL A 114 4.02 -8.24 1.21
C VAL A 114 3.66 -6.77 1.00
N SER A 115 3.77 -5.96 2.04
CA SER A 115 3.46 -4.54 1.94
C SER A 115 4.62 -3.76 1.32
N GLY A 116 4.31 -2.65 0.66
CA GLY A 116 5.33 -1.75 0.14
C GLY A 116 6.02 -0.91 1.22
N GLY A 117 5.70 -1.09 2.48
CA GLY A 117 6.29 -0.40 3.63
C GLY A 117 5.77 1.02 3.86
N PRO A 118 5.92 1.54 5.09
CA PRO A 118 5.62 2.92 5.45
C PRO A 118 6.65 3.88 4.90
N MET A 119 6.23 5.13 4.68
CA MET A 119 7.08 6.24 4.31
C MET A 119 7.95 6.68 5.50
N GLU A 120 9.13 7.19 5.23
CA GLU A 120 9.97 7.84 6.24
C GLU A 120 9.28 9.08 6.83
N ALA A 121 9.65 9.40 8.07
CA ALA A 121 9.24 10.67 8.67
C ALA A 121 9.98 11.83 8.00
N GLY A 122 9.26 12.93 7.76
CA GLY A 122 9.84 14.15 7.25
C GLY A 122 10.58 14.96 8.33
N VAL A 123 11.36 15.95 7.91
CA VAL A 123 12.04 16.89 8.80
C VAL A 123 11.86 18.30 8.28
N SER A 124 11.31 19.20 9.10
CA SER A 124 11.15 20.62 8.77
C SER A 124 12.48 21.33 8.62
N SER A 125 12.48 22.52 8.03
CA SER A 125 13.65 23.40 7.94
C SER A 125 14.26 23.74 9.32
N THR A 126 13.47 23.65 10.39
CA THR A 126 13.90 23.89 11.78
C THR A 126 14.38 22.62 12.50
N GLY A 127 14.42 21.45 11.82
CA GLY A 127 14.85 20.17 12.39
C GLY A 127 13.76 19.43 13.18
N LYS A 128 12.50 19.85 13.09
CA LYS A 128 11.37 19.15 13.73
C LYS A 128 10.95 17.95 12.88
N THR A 129 10.80 16.78 13.49
CA THR A 129 10.23 15.60 12.82
C THR A 129 8.77 15.84 12.43
N LEU A 130 8.43 15.53 11.19
CA LEU A 130 7.12 15.72 10.59
C LEU A 130 6.52 14.37 10.19
N SER A 131 5.20 14.33 10.16
CA SER A 131 4.41 13.23 9.63
C SER A 131 3.19 13.80 8.90
N LEU A 132 2.38 12.92 8.29
CA LEU A 132 1.12 13.36 7.68
C LEU A 132 0.20 14.07 8.69
N THR A 133 0.21 13.69 9.97
CA THR A 133 -0.54 14.39 11.03
C THR A 133 -0.10 15.85 11.15
N SER A 134 1.19 16.12 11.00
CA SER A 134 1.72 17.50 11.07
C SER A 134 1.14 18.39 9.98
N VAL A 135 0.84 17.85 8.79
CA VAL A 135 0.18 18.58 7.70
C VAL A 135 -1.24 19.00 8.11
N PHE A 136 -2.03 18.05 8.65
CA PHE A 136 -3.40 18.33 9.08
C PHE A 136 -3.46 19.35 10.22
N GLU A 137 -2.55 19.21 11.20
CA GLU A 137 -2.41 20.18 12.29
C GLU A 137 -1.98 21.56 11.78
N GLY A 138 -1.03 21.60 10.82
CA GLY A 138 -0.55 22.82 10.18
C GLY A 138 -1.65 23.57 9.44
N VAL A 139 -2.45 22.88 8.62
CA VAL A 139 -3.60 23.46 7.92
C VAL A 139 -4.60 24.04 8.92
N GLY A 140 -4.90 23.31 10.01
CA GLY A 140 -5.78 23.78 11.07
C GLY A 140 -5.24 25.00 11.80
N ALA A 141 -3.95 25.01 12.15
CA ALA A 141 -3.28 26.12 12.83
C ALA A 141 -3.21 27.37 11.94
N HIS A 142 -2.88 27.22 10.67
CA HIS A 142 -2.87 28.32 9.69
C HIS A 142 -4.27 28.93 9.54
N LYS A 143 -5.31 28.11 9.37
CA LYS A 143 -6.69 28.60 9.29
C LYS A 143 -7.15 29.32 10.55
N ALA A 144 -6.61 28.97 11.71
CA ALA A 144 -6.88 29.63 12.99
C ALA A 144 -5.99 30.89 13.23
N GLY A 145 -5.15 31.29 12.28
CA GLY A 145 -4.23 32.42 12.40
C GLY A 145 -3.08 32.19 13.39
N LYS A 146 -2.75 30.93 13.71
CA LYS A 146 -1.68 30.54 14.64
C LYS A 146 -0.39 30.10 13.96
N MET A 147 -0.37 30.06 12.64
CA MET A 147 0.75 29.65 11.82
C MET A 147 0.81 30.54 10.58
N THR A 148 2.00 30.92 10.14
CA THR A 148 2.19 31.70 8.91
C THR A 148 2.08 30.81 7.67
N THR A 149 1.97 31.43 6.50
CA THR A 149 1.97 30.68 5.21
C THR A 149 3.31 30.02 4.97
N GLU A 150 4.42 30.65 5.33
CA GLU A 150 5.77 30.13 5.18
C GLU A 150 6.00 28.89 6.03
N GLU A 151 5.52 28.90 7.28
CA GLU A 151 5.59 27.73 8.17
C GLU A 151 4.75 26.57 7.67
N LEU A 152 3.55 26.84 7.12
CA LEU A 152 2.71 25.81 6.52
C LEU A 152 3.38 25.19 5.29
N LEU A 153 3.94 26.03 4.39
CA LEU A 153 4.66 25.57 3.20
C LEU A 153 5.89 24.72 3.56
N ASP A 154 6.61 25.04 4.63
CA ASP A 154 7.71 24.21 5.11
C ASP A 154 7.22 22.81 5.50
N ILE A 155 6.10 22.72 6.22
CA ILE A 155 5.48 21.43 6.58
C ILE A 155 5.02 20.68 5.33
N GLU A 156 4.29 21.32 4.43
CA GLU A 156 3.77 20.69 3.19
C GLU A 156 4.89 20.13 2.32
N ASN A 157 6.00 20.85 2.20
CA ASN A 157 7.12 20.42 1.36
C ASN A 157 7.96 19.28 1.97
N ASN A 158 7.93 19.09 3.29
CA ASN A 158 8.87 18.21 3.98
C ASN A 158 8.21 17.06 4.74
N ALA A 159 6.89 17.04 4.90
CA ALA A 159 6.23 16.03 5.74
C ALA A 159 6.16 14.62 5.12
N CYS A 160 6.22 14.52 3.79
CA CYS A 160 6.09 13.26 3.05
C CYS A 160 7.24 13.11 2.05
N PRO A 161 8.47 12.81 2.51
CA PRO A 161 9.68 12.97 1.70
C PRO A 161 9.98 11.83 0.72
N THR A 162 9.45 10.62 0.94
CA THR A 162 9.83 9.42 0.19
C THR A 162 8.62 8.67 -0.37
N CYS A 163 8.86 7.55 -1.07
CA CYS A 163 7.80 6.59 -1.34
C CYS A 163 7.41 5.85 -0.05
N GLY A 164 6.28 5.18 -0.08
CA GLY A 164 5.75 4.44 1.07
C GLY A 164 4.33 4.87 1.44
N SER A 165 3.64 4.06 2.24
CA SER A 165 2.36 4.44 2.82
C SER A 165 2.54 5.58 3.83
N CYS A 166 1.44 6.12 4.37
CA CYS A 166 1.49 7.25 5.30
C CYS A 166 2.58 7.09 6.36
N SER A 167 3.34 8.17 6.63
CA SER A 167 4.37 8.23 7.67
C SER A 167 3.81 8.23 9.11
N GLY A 168 2.69 7.57 9.34
CA GLY A 168 2.01 7.46 10.63
C GLY A 168 1.17 6.20 10.70
N MET A 169 0.76 5.80 11.91
CA MET A 169 -0.08 4.62 12.15
C MET A 169 -1.56 4.92 11.83
N PHE A 170 -1.83 5.18 10.56
CA PHE A 170 -3.18 5.26 10.00
C PHE A 170 -3.65 3.88 9.51
N THR A 171 -4.73 3.82 8.74
CA THR A 171 -5.32 2.56 8.28
C THR A 171 -4.33 1.71 7.47
N ALA A 172 -3.55 2.31 6.57
CA ALA A 172 -2.56 1.61 5.76
C ALA A 172 -1.59 0.79 6.62
N ASN A 173 -0.88 1.44 7.54
CA ASN A 173 0.12 0.77 8.38
C ASN A 173 -0.52 -0.16 9.42
N SER A 174 -1.69 0.19 9.95
CA SER A 174 -2.45 -0.71 10.83
C SER A 174 -2.85 -2.00 10.11
N MET A 175 -3.29 -1.91 8.85
CA MET A 175 -3.65 -3.08 8.06
C MET A 175 -2.43 -3.91 7.67
N ASN A 176 -1.29 -3.26 7.34
CA ASN A 176 -0.05 -3.98 7.06
C ASN A 176 0.46 -4.76 8.29
N CYS A 177 0.37 -4.18 9.49
CA CYS A 177 0.64 -4.90 10.74
C CYS A 177 -0.38 -6.02 11.00
N LEU A 178 -1.65 -5.80 10.66
CA LEU A 178 -2.69 -6.83 10.81
C LEU A 178 -2.40 -8.07 9.96
N MET A 179 -1.82 -7.91 8.77
CA MET A 179 -1.42 -9.07 7.94
C MET A 179 -0.42 -9.98 8.66
N GLU A 180 0.51 -9.40 9.42
CA GLU A 180 1.43 -10.18 10.26
C GLU A 180 0.69 -10.91 11.38
N MET A 181 -0.21 -10.23 12.07
CA MET A 181 -1.00 -10.82 13.15
C MET A 181 -1.90 -11.97 12.68
N LEU A 182 -2.37 -11.90 11.46
CA LEU A 182 -3.17 -12.95 10.81
C LEU A 182 -2.31 -14.11 10.27
N GLY A 183 -0.99 -14.00 10.30
CA GLY A 183 -0.09 -14.99 9.72
C GLY A 183 -0.06 -14.99 8.19
N LEU A 184 -0.50 -13.92 7.55
CA LEU A 184 -0.53 -13.73 6.10
C LEU A 184 0.71 -13.01 5.57
N ALA A 185 1.49 -12.39 6.43
CA ALA A 185 2.75 -11.72 6.09
C ALA A 185 3.87 -12.14 7.06
N LEU A 186 5.11 -11.99 6.62
CA LEU A 186 6.28 -12.27 7.48
C LEU A 186 6.44 -11.20 8.56
N PRO A 187 7.03 -11.53 9.73
CA PRO A 187 7.33 -10.57 10.77
C PRO A 187 8.18 -9.40 10.24
N GLY A 188 7.83 -8.18 10.63
CA GLY A 188 8.48 -6.94 10.19
C GLY A 188 7.88 -6.32 8.92
N ASN A 189 7.11 -7.07 8.15
CA ASN A 189 6.53 -6.62 6.89
C ASN A 189 5.73 -5.30 7.00
N GLY A 190 5.02 -5.08 8.10
CA GLY A 190 4.20 -3.87 8.30
C GLY A 190 4.99 -2.66 8.83
N THR A 191 6.26 -2.84 9.23
CA THR A 191 7.05 -1.82 9.92
C THR A 191 8.37 -1.49 9.25
N ILE A 192 8.84 -2.30 8.31
CA ILE A 192 10.03 -2.00 7.50
C ILE A 192 9.71 -0.83 6.58
N VAL A 193 10.52 0.23 6.66
CA VAL A 193 10.33 1.45 5.86
C VAL A 193 10.56 1.14 4.39
N ALA A 194 9.75 1.73 3.50
CA ALA A 194 9.77 1.47 2.06
C ALA A 194 11.13 1.70 1.37
N THR A 195 11.96 2.55 1.96
CA THR A 195 13.32 2.88 1.49
C THR A 195 14.43 2.11 2.21
N SER A 196 14.08 1.15 3.09
CA SER A 196 15.05 0.30 3.77
C SER A 196 15.75 -0.64 2.78
N GLU A 197 17.01 -0.96 3.08
CA GLU A 197 17.76 -1.99 2.35
C GLU A 197 17.48 -3.42 2.88
N GLU A 198 16.64 -3.55 3.91
CA GLU A 198 16.28 -4.82 4.57
C GLU A 198 15.24 -5.62 3.79
#